data_a922520012b3995fe1b78ea4dc991d4e
#
_entry.id   a922520012b3995fe1b78ea4dc991d4e
#
_cell.length_a   1.000
_cell.length_b   1.000
_cell.length_c   1.000
_cell.angle_alpha   90.00
_cell.angle_beta   90.00
_cell.angle_gamma   90.00
#
_symmetry.space_group_name_H-M   'P 1'
#
loop_
_entity.id
_entity.type
_entity.pdbx_description
1 polymer ?
#
loop_
_entity_poly.entity_id
_entity_poly.type
_entity_poly.pdbx_seq_one_letter_code
_entity_poly.pdbx_strand_id
1 'polypeptide(L)'
;MNKKKVPDFKRNIPSSRKLDRDKWRKPRGIDNKKRVRKASEGPSPNIGYKNPEKIRGLHPSGYREVLVRNESDMNIDPKIYAIRFSSTLGKKKLNMLYKKAIDMGFHVLNPPKGDKK
;
A
#
# COMPACT_ATOMS: atom_id res chain seq x y z
N MET A 1 -13.21 -5.63 -4.56
CA MET A 1 -12.46 -6.31 -3.48
C MET A 1 -12.82 -5.67 -2.14
N ASN A 2 -13.52 -6.38 -1.25
CA ASN A 2 -13.97 -5.82 0.03
C ASN A 2 -12.88 -5.96 1.10
N LYS A 3 -12.11 -4.89 1.31
CA LYS A 3 -11.20 -4.78 2.46
C LYS A 3 -12.01 -4.48 3.72
N LYS A 4 -11.58 -4.98 4.87
CA LYS A 4 -12.18 -4.62 6.16
C LYS A 4 -12.11 -3.10 6.36
N LYS A 5 -13.21 -2.50 6.78
CA LYS A 5 -13.20 -1.10 7.24
C LYS A 5 -12.43 -1.05 8.56
N VAL A 6 -11.33 -0.34 8.57
CA VAL A 6 -10.47 -0.16 9.75
C VAL A 6 -10.74 1.24 10.29
N PRO A 7 -10.95 1.41 11.62
CA PRO A 7 -11.11 2.72 12.22
C PRO A 7 -9.79 3.51 12.19
N ASP A 8 -9.88 4.83 12.22
CA ASP A 8 -8.72 5.71 12.33
C ASP A 8 -8.10 5.58 13.72
N PHE A 9 -6.86 5.13 13.77
CA PHE A 9 -6.12 5.01 15.01
C PHE A 9 -5.48 6.35 15.39
N LYS A 10 -6.20 7.14 16.17
CA LYS A 10 -5.76 8.48 16.58
C LYS A 10 -4.99 8.43 17.89
N ARG A 11 -4.02 9.32 17.99
CA ARG A 11 -3.28 9.54 19.24
C ARG A 11 -4.16 10.25 20.25
N ASN A 12 -4.15 9.79 21.51
CA ASN A 12 -4.86 10.47 22.59
C ASN A 12 -4.01 11.63 23.12
N ILE A 13 -4.29 12.84 22.60
CA ILE A 13 -3.60 14.08 23.00
C ILE A 13 -4.64 15.14 23.29
N PRO A 14 -4.48 15.94 24.37
CA PRO A 14 -5.31 17.11 24.61
C PRO A 14 -5.29 18.07 23.41
N SER A 15 -6.43 18.70 23.11
CA SER A 15 -6.59 19.62 21.98
C SER A 15 -5.68 20.86 22.06
N SER A 16 -5.24 21.21 23.24
CA SER A 16 -4.34 22.35 23.51
C SER A 16 -2.90 22.15 23.02
N ARG A 17 -2.50 20.92 22.71
CA ARG A 17 -1.14 20.65 22.21
C ARG A 17 -1.11 20.69 20.68
N LYS A 18 -0.19 21.46 20.10
CA LYS A 18 0.13 21.54 18.66
C LYS A 18 0.81 20.26 18.15
N LEU A 19 0.25 19.09 18.48
CA LEU A 19 0.77 17.80 18.02
C LEU A 19 -0.23 17.15 17.06
N ASP A 20 0.30 16.50 16.04
CA ASP A 20 -0.49 15.81 15.04
C ASP A 20 -1.23 14.60 15.69
N ARG A 21 -2.55 14.68 15.74
CA ARG A 21 -3.42 13.63 16.31
C ARG A 21 -3.55 12.43 15.39
N ASP A 22 -3.41 12.63 14.10
CA ASP A 22 -3.70 11.61 13.09
C ASP A 22 -2.55 10.61 12.93
N LYS A 23 -1.37 10.97 13.44
CA LYS A 23 -0.23 10.06 13.48
C LYS A 23 -0.31 9.14 14.71
N TRP A 24 -0.55 7.87 14.45
CA TRP A 24 -0.52 6.87 15.52
C TRP A 24 0.83 6.81 16.24
N ARG A 25 0.77 6.83 17.57
CA ARG A 25 1.91 6.52 18.44
C ARG A 25 1.45 5.52 19.50
N LYS A 26 2.27 4.48 19.74
CA LYS A 26 1.97 3.47 20.76
C LYS A 26 1.98 4.14 22.15
N PRO A 27 0.89 4.01 22.92
CA PRO A 27 0.83 4.58 24.28
C PRO A 27 1.82 3.87 25.21
N ARG A 28 2.60 4.64 25.99
CA ARG A 28 3.63 4.12 26.89
C ARG A 28 3.46 4.54 28.35
N GLY A 29 2.64 5.57 28.62
CA GLY A 29 2.43 6.07 29.98
C GLY A 29 1.89 4.99 30.93
N ILE A 30 2.33 5.01 32.21
CA ILE A 30 1.94 4.02 33.22
C ILE A 30 0.42 3.98 33.40
N ASP A 31 -0.24 5.17 33.47
CA ASP A 31 -1.68 5.31 33.65
C ASP A 31 -2.45 5.58 32.34
N ASN A 32 -1.84 5.34 31.22
CA ASN A 32 -2.48 5.63 29.93
C ASN A 32 -3.65 4.68 29.69
N LYS A 33 -4.88 5.22 29.74
CA LYS A 33 -6.14 4.49 29.58
C LYS A 33 -6.24 3.77 28.23
N LYS A 34 -5.64 4.33 27.19
CA LYS A 34 -5.59 3.68 25.86
C LYS A 34 -4.65 2.46 25.86
N ARG A 35 -3.56 2.49 26.61
CA ARG A 35 -2.69 1.33 26.82
C ARG A 35 -3.43 0.18 27.51
N VAL A 36 -4.19 0.52 28.53
CA VAL A 36 -5.02 -0.42 29.30
C VAL A 36 -6.30 -0.84 28.56
N ARG A 37 -6.55 -0.28 27.36
CA ARG A 37 -7.71 -0.56 26.52
C ARG A 37 -9.06 -0.32 27.19
N LYS A 38 -9.21 0.78 27.92
CA LYS A 38 -10.53 1.21 28.41
C LYS A 38 -11.43 1.54 27.23
N ALA A 39 -12.70 1.11 27.27
CA ALA A 39 -13.65 1.25 26.16
C ALA A 39 -13.86 2.71 25.74
N SER A 40 -13.78 3.67 26.65
CA SER A 40 -13.94 5.11 26.41
C SER A 40 -12.86 5.74 25.53
N GLU A 41 -11.69 5.09 25.35
CA GLU A 41 -10.51 5.70 24.71
C GLU A 41 -10.37 5.40 23.21
N GLY A 42 -11.35 4.75 22.64
CA GLY A 42 -11.37 4.40 21.22
C GLY A 42 -10.41 3.28 20.81
N PRO A 43 -10.46 2.86 19.55
CA PRO A 43 -9.77 1.69 19.07
C PRO A 43 -8.24 1.87 19.02
N SER A 44 -7.53 0.79 19.26
CA SER A 44 -6.08 0.68 19.11
C SER A 44 -5.72 -0.39 18.10
N PRO A 45 -4.62 -0.25 17.31
CA PRO A 45 -4.18 -1.26 16.39
C PRO A 45 -4.02 -2.62 17.07
N ASN A 46 -4.59 -3.66 16.46
CA ASN A 46 -4.44 -5.05 16.88
C ASN A 46 -4.55 -6.01 15.71
N ILE A 47 -4.27 -7.29 15.97
CA ILE A 47 -4.27 -8.34 14.93
C ILE A 47 -5.65 -8.51 14.26
N GLY A 48 -6.74 -8.30 15.00
CA GLY A 48 -8.11 -8.44 14.48
C GLY A 48 -8.46 -7.51 13.32
N TYR A 49 -7.75 -6.38 13.16
CA TYR A 49 -7.92 -5.46 12.05
C TYR A 49 -7.17 -5.86 10.77
N LYS A 50 -6.35 -6.91 10.79
CA LYS A 50 -5.69 -7.40 9.58
C LYS A 50 -6.72 -7.83 8.52
N ASN A 51 -6.42 -7.52 7.26
CA ASN A 51 -7.15 -8.11 6.14
C ASN A 51 -6.87 -9.62 6.03
N PRO A 52 -7.82 -10.40 5.50
CA PRO A 52 -7.61 -11.80 5.19
C PRO A 52 -6.35 -12.01 4.33
N GLU A 53 -5.67 -13.12 4.50
CA GLU A 53 -4.41 -13.42 3.82
C GLU A 53 -4.52 -13.36 2.30
N LYS A 54 -5.63 -13.85 1.75
CA LYS A 54 -5.91 -13.87 0.30
C LYS A 54 -5.87 -12.48 -0.36
N ILE A 55 -6.23 -11.42 0.38
CA ILE A 55 -6.30 -10.04 -0.15
C ILE A 55 -5.25 -9.11 0.43
N ARG A 56 -4.46 -9.61 1.39
CA ARG A 56 -3.40 -8.83 2.03
C ARG A 56 -2.23 -8.63 1.06
N GLY A 57 -1.75 -7.40 0.97
CA GLY A 57 -0.63 -7.04 0.10
C GLY A 57 -0.97 -6.89 -1.39
N LEU A 58 -2.23 -7.12 -1.78
CA LEU A 58 -2.64 -6.84 -3.16
C LEU A 58 -2.79 -5.33 -3.41
N HIS A 59 -2.45 -4.91 -4.61
CA HIS A 59 -2.75 -3.57 -5.09
C HIS A 59 -4.29 -3.32 -5.05
N PRO A 60 -4.78 -2.07 -4.91
CA PRO A 60 -6.21 -1.77 -4.92
C PRO A 60 -6.96 -2.30 -6.14
N SER A 61 -6.31 -2.42 -7.29
CA SER A 61 -6.86 -3.03 -8.51
C SER A 61 -7.03 -4.55 -8.46
N GLY A 62 -6.53 -5.21 -7.41
CA GLY A 62 -6.67 -6.66 -7.21
C GLY A 62 -5.46 -7.50 -7.62
N TYR A 63 -4.50 -6.92 -8.33
CA TYR A 63 -3.28 -7.59 -8.77
C TYR A 63 -2.20 -7.64 -7.70
N ARG A 64 -1.30 -8.60 -7.81
CA ARG A 64 -0.02 -8.58 -7.10
C ARG A 64 0.96 -7.67 -7.82
N GLU A 65 1.64 -6.79 -7.11
CA GLU A 65 2.60 -5.87 -7.71
C GLU A 65 3.98 -6.52 -7.80
N VAL A 66 4.62 -6.39 -8.97
CA VAL A 66 6.00 -6.82 -9.22
C VAL A 66 6.82 -5.64 -9.74
N LEU A 67 8.00 -5.43 -9.16
CA LEU A 67 8.96 -4.43 -9.59
C LEU A 67 9.81 -4.99 -10.74
N VAL A 68 9.74 -4.35 -11.90
CA VAL A 68 10.48 -4.75 -13.12
C VAL A 68 11.68 -3.84 -13.35
N ARG A 69 12.86 -4.42 -13.48
CA ARG A 69 14.12 -3.77 -13.83
C ARG A 69 14.66 -4.24 -15.18
N ASN A 70 14.37 -5.48 -15.54
CA ASN A 70 14.80 -6.14 -16.76
C ASN A 70 13.64 -6.87 -17.42
N GLU A 71 13.87 -7.31 -18.63
CA GLU A 71 12.89 -8.10 -19.39
C GLU A 71 12.60 -9.46 -18.75
N SER A 72 13.62 -10.10 -18.16
CA SER A 72 13.48 -11.37 -17.45
C SER A 72 12.49 -11.31 -16.28
N ASP A 73 12.33 -10.14 -15.65
CA ASP A 73 11.39 -9.94 -14.54
C ASP A 73 9.92 -9.99 -15.01
N MET A 74 9.67 -9.91 -16.33
CA MET A 74 8.32 -9.98 -16.91
C MET A 74 7.87 -11.40 -17.26
N ASN A 75 8.67 -12.43 -16.95
CA ASN A 75 8.31 -13.83 -17.19
C ASN A 75 7.35 -14.36 -16.11
N ILE A 76 6.20 -13.70 -15.99
CA ILE A 76 5.17 -13.96 -14.97
C ILE A 76 3.78 -13.92 -15.62
N ASP A 77 2.75 -14.40 -14.93
CA ASP A 77 1.38 -14.42 -15.44
C ASP A 77 0.73 -13.02 -15.40
N PRO A 78 0.35 -12.42 -16.55
CA PRO A 78 -0.28 -11.09 -16.59
C PRO A 78 -1.67 -11.02 -15.95
N LYS A 79 -2.35 -12.15 -15.77
CA LYS A 79 -3.66 -12.20 -15.11
C LYS A 79 -3.59 -12.00 -13.59
N ILE A 80 -2.46 -12.33 -12.99
CA ILE A 80 -2.26 -12.30 -11.52
C ILE A 80 -1.45 -11.06 -11.10
N TYR A 81 -0.49 -10.66 -11.95
CA TYR A 81 0.49 -9.64 -11.60
C TYR A 81 0.31 -8.34 -12.38
N ALA A 82 0.47 -7.22 -11.69
CA ALA A 82 0.63 -5.89 -12.28
C ALA A 82 2.07 -5.44 -12.17
N ILE A 83 2.57 -4.78 -13.20
CA ILE A 83 3.96 -4.35 -13.32
C ILE A 83 4.13 -2.92 -12.82
N ARG A 84 5.18 -2.72 -12.02
CA ARG A 84 5.73 -1.40 -11.72
C ARG A 84 7.17 -1.34 -12.18
N PHE A 85 7.49 -0.43 -13.09
CA PHE A 85 8.86 -0.20 -13.52
C PHE A 85 9.68 0.52 -12.46
N SER A 86 10.95 0.11 -12.32
CA SER A 86 11.88 0.75 -11.41
C SER A 86 12.17 2.20 -11.82
N SER A 87 12.30 3.10 -10.84
CA SER A 87 12.69 4.50 -11.06
C SER A 87 14.12 4.68 -11.60
N THR A 88 14.96 3.65 -11.47
CA THR A 88 16.35 3.63 -11.96
C THR A 88 16.46 3.41 -13.47
N LEU A 89 15.37 3.07 -14.15
CA LEU A 89 15.37 2.83 -15.60
C LEU A 89 15.48 4.14 -16.39
N GLY A 90 16.41 4.18 -17.33
CA GLY A 90 16.51 5.28 -18.29
C GLY A 90 15.33 5.29 -19.26
N LYS A 91 14.96 6.46 -19.79
CA LYS A 91 13.78 6.67 -20.66
C LYS A 91 13.72 5.68 -21.85
N LYS A 92 14.83 5.44 -22.54
CA LYS A 92 14.88 4.52 -23.71
C LYS A 92 14.50 3.09 -23.31
N LYS A 93 15.11 2.56 -22.24
CA LYS A 93 14.83 1.21 -21.75
C LYS A 93 13.42 1.10 -21.18
N LEU A 94 12.94 2.13 -20.48
CA LEU A 94 11.58 2.18 -19.94
C LEU A 94 10.53 2.09 -21.06
N ASN A 95 10.67 2.89 -22.13
CA ASN A 95 9.72 2.86 -23.25
C ASN A 95 9.73 1.52 -24.00
N MET A 96 10.90 0.89 -24.11
CA MET A 96 11.01 -0.44 -24.74
C MET A 96 10.30 -1.51 -23.91
N LEU A 97 10.56 -1.52 -22.59
CA LEU A 97 9.91 -2.47 -21.67
C LEU A 97 8.40 -2.22 -21.56
N TYR A 98 7.99 -0.95 -21.62
CA TYR A 98 6.57 -0.59 -21.59
C TYR A 98 5.80 -1.14 -22.81
N LYS A 99 6.32 -0.99 -24.02
CA LYS A 99 5.73 -1.57 -25.24
C LYS A 99 5.59 -3.09 -25.11
N LYS A 100 6.67 -3.78 -24.71
CA LYS A 100 6.62 -5.23 -24.47
C LYS A 100 5.60 -5.63 -23.40
N ALA A 101 5.48 -4.87 -22.32
CA ALA A 101 4.51 -5.16 -21.27
C ALA A 101 3.05 -5.05 -21.78
N ILE A 102 2.77 -4.09 -22.66
CA ILE A 102 1.45 -3.96 -23.28
C ILE A 102 1.20 -5.13 -24.24
N ASP A 103 2.18 -5.48 -25.08
CA ASP A 103 2.06 -6.61 -26.02
C ASP A 103 1.81 -7.94 -25.31
N MET A 104 2.39 -8.12 -24.10
CA MET A 104 2.15 -9.28 -23.23
C MET A 104 0.84 -9.17 -22.41
N GLY A 105 0.11 -8.07 -22.49
CA GLY A 105 -1.17 -7.86 -21.79
C GLY A 105 -1.06 -7.52 -20.31
N PHE A 106 0.07 -7.03 -19.85
CA PHE A 106 0.24 -6.62 -18.43
C PHE A 106 -0.47 -5.32 -18.08
N HIS A 107 -1.02 -5.26 -16.88
CA HIS A 107 -1.48 -4.02 -16.28
C HIS A 107 -0.29 -3.23 -15.71
N VAL A 108 0.02 -2.07 -16.30
CA VAL A 108 1.15 -1.22 -15.88
C VAL A 108 0.67 -0.15 -14.92
N LEU A 109 1.27 -0.09 -13.72
CA LEU A 109 0.90 0.84 -12.65
C LEU A 109 1.51 2.24 -12.80
N ASN A 110 2.67 2.34 -13.48
CA ASN A 110 3.39 3.61 -13.68
C ASN A 110 3.84 3.77 -15.15
N PRO A 111 2.92 4.04 -16.08
CA PRO A 111 3.28 4.27 -17.48
C PRO A 111 4.23 5.46 -17.63
N PRO A 112 5.10 5.50 -18.66
CA PRO A 112 5.96 6.63 -18.95
C PRO A 112 5.14 7.91 -19.18
N LYS A 113 5.70 9.08 -18.82
CA LYS A 113 5.04 10.37 -19.05
C LYS A 113 4.90 10.61 -20.55
N GLY A 114 3.69 10.73 -21.05
CA GLY A 114 3.35 10.90 -22.46
C GLY A 114 2.32 9.91 -22.97
N ASP A 115 2.23 8.71 -22.41
CA ASP A 115 1.29 7.66 -22.80
C ASP A 115 0.15 7.46 -21.79
N LYS A 116 -0.36 8.55 -21.22
CA LYS A 116 -1.60 8.46 -20.44
C LYS A 116 -2.76 8.33 -21.42
N LYS A 117 -3.25 7.11 -21.56
CA LYS A 117 -4.62 6.87 -22.04
C LYS A 117 -5.61 7.10 -20.90
#